data_7fc5947651c929af3e1b134578ae2947
#
_entry.id   7fc5947651c929af3e1b134578ae2947
#
_cell.length_a   1.000
_cell.length_b   1.000
_cell.length_c   1.000
_cell.angle_alpha   90.00
_cell.angle_beta   90.00
_cell.angle_gamma   90.00
#
_symmetry.space_group_name_H-M   'P 1'
#
loop_
_entity.id
_entity.type
_entity.pdbx_description
1 polymer ?
#
loop_
_entity_poly.entity_id
_entity_poly.type
_entity_poly.pdbx_seq_one_letter_code
_entity_poly.pdbx_strand_id
1 'polypeptide(L)'
;MNAVLTILIGSIFVNNFAMSRFYGICPFLGVSKKLETAFGMGMAVTFVMAVASLVAYLVNTFLLIPLEIEYLQTIAFILVIAVLVQIVEMAIKKMSPGLYQALGVYLPLITTNCAVLGVAQLNVTEGYNLILSVVNGVASALGYTLAICLFAGIRERLALNNMPKWMEGFTGAMITAGPVSYTHLRAHETLRHL
;
A
#
# COMPACT_ATOMS: atom_id res chain seq x y z
N MET A 1 17.46 -18.59 0.59
CA MET A 1 17.96 -17.22 0.32
C MET A 1 17.41 -16.66 -0.98
N ASN A 2 17.33 -17.48 -2.03
CA ASN A 2 16.81 -17.04 -3.34
C ASN A 2 15.32 -16.68 -3.33
N ALA A 3 14.46 -17.41 -2.59
CA ALA A 3 13.03 -17.13 -2.52
C ALA A 3 12.70 -15.74 -1.92
N VAL A 4 13.39 -15.36 -0.84
CA VAL A 4 13.22 -14.04 -0.20
C VAL A 4 13.64 -12.92 -1.15
N LEU A 5 14.77 -13.08 -1.84
CA LEU A 5 15.27 -12.09 -2.79
C LEU A 5 14.31 -11.94 -3.98
N THR A 6 13.79 -13.04 -4.50
CA THR A 6 12.82 -13.04 -5.60
C THR A 6 11.52 -12.36 -5.20
N ILE A 7 10.99 -12.63 -4.00
CA ILE A 7 9.80 -11.96 -3.47
C ILE A 7 10.08 -10.47 -3.30
N LEU A 8 11.23 -10.09 -2.75
CA LEU A 8 11.58 -8.70 -2.48
C LEU A 8 11.67 -7.88 -3.78
N ILE A 9 12.44 -8.34 -4.75
CA ILE A 9 12.57 -7.67 -6.05
C ILE A 9 11.23 -7.71 -6.82
N GLY A 10 10.57 -8.86 -6.82
CA GLY A 10 9.29 -9.05 -7.49
C GLY A 10 8.20 -8.11 -6.96
N SER A 11 8.05 -7.98 -5.65
CA SER A 11 7.00 -7.16 -5.03
C SER A 11 7.31 -5.66 -5.10
N ILE A 12 8.57 -5.25 -5.09
CA ILE A 12 8.94 -3.82 -5.17
C ILE A 12 8.81 -3.30 -6.61
N PHE A 13 9.37 -4.03 -7.58
CA PHE A 13 9.51 -3.53 -8.95
C PHE A 13 8.51 -4.12 -9.94
N VAL A 14 8.28 -5.45 -9.91
CA VAL A 14 7.47 -6.13 -10.93
C VAL A 14 5.99 -6.12 -10.60
N ASN A 15 5.62 -6.56 -9.40
CA ASN A 15 4.24 -6.64 -8.93
C ASN A 15 3.90 -5.50 -7.95
N ASN A 16 4.22 -4.26 -8.34
CA ASN A 16 3.88 -3.12 -7.51
C ASN A 16 2.36 -2.98 -7.38
N PHE A 17 1.84 -3.13 -6.15
CA PHE A 17 0.41 -3.15 -5.86
C PHE A 17 -0.32 -1.89 -6.30
N ALA A 18 0.32 -0.72 -6.19
CA ALA A 18 -0.29 0.55 -6.58
C ALA A 18 -0.40 0.69 -8.10
N MET A 19 0.63 0.30 -8.84
CA MET A 19 0.70 0.54 -10.28
C MET A 19 0.16 -0.63 -11.11
N SER A 20 0.36 -1.88 -10.64
CA SER A 20 -0.04 -3.08 -11.37
C SER A 20 -1.47 -3.51 -11.07
N ARG A 21 -1.89 -3.45 -9.81
CA ARG A 21 -3.22 -3.91 -9.37
C ARG A 21 -4.15 -2.78 -8.96
N PHE A 22 -3.68 -1.53 -8.99
CA PHE A 22 -4.42 -0.33 -8.59
C PHE A 22 -4.96 -0.38 -7.15
N TYR A 23 -4.30 -1.12 -6.27
CA TYR A 23 -4.66 -1.17 -4.86
C TYR A 23 -4.09 0.04 -4.11
N GLY A 24 -4.90 0.64 -3.24
CA GLY A 24 -4.49 1.80 -2.47
C GLY A 24 -4.52 3.13 -3.23
N ILE A 25 -5.38 3.25 -4.24
CA ILE A 25 -5.52 4.49 -5.04
C ILE A 25 -6.01 5.65 -4.19
N CYS A 26 -6.89 5.43 -3.20
CA CYS A 26 -7.46 6.49 -2.38
C CYS A 26 -6.37 7.32 -1.66
N PRO A 27 -5.46 6.73 -0.88
CA PRO A 27 -4.34 7.48 -0.32
C PRO A 27 -3.32 7.90 -1.38
N PHE A 28 -3.13 7.12 -2.44
CA PHE A 28 -2.25 7.45 -3.55
C PHE A 28 -2.61 8.79 -4.22
N LEU A 29 -3.87 9.05 -4.49
CA LEU A 29 -4.35 10.30 -5.07
C LEU A 29 -4.54 11.41 -4.02
N GLY A 30 -4.95 11.06 -2.80
CA GLY A 30 -5.25 12.02 -1.73
C GLY A 30 -4.01 12.68 -1.15
N VAL A 31 -2.99 11.90 -0.85
CA VAL A 31 -1.81 12.34 -0.06
C VAL A 31 -0.61 12.75 -0.93
N SER A 32 -0.64 12.47 -2.23
CA SER A 32 0.48 12.72 -3.15
C SER A 32 0.64 14.19 -3.60
N LYS A 33 0.08 15.16 -2.85
CA LYS A 33 0.22 16.59 -3.16
C LYS A 33 1.60 17.15 -2.83
N LYS A 34 2.24 16.64 -1.78
CA LYS A 34 3.58 17.02 -1.32
C LYS A 34 4.40 15.77 -1.05
N LEU A 35 5.68 15.82 -1.40
CA LEU A 35 6.60 14.69 -1.22
C LEU A 35 6.76 14.28 0.25
N GLU A 36 6.82 15.26 1.17
CA GLU A 36 6.95 14.99 2.61
C GLU A 36 5.75 14.20 3.17
N THR A 37 4.53 14.60 2.80
CA THR A 37 3.31 13.90 3.25
C THR A 37 3.20 12.51 2.60
N ALA A 38 3.61 12.37 1.35
CA ALA A 38 3.64 11.10 0.64
C ALA A 38 4.63 10.11 1.29
N PHE A 39 5.82 10.59 1.66
CA PHE A 39 6.83 9.77 2.35
C PHE A 39 6.36 9.36 3.75
N GLY A 40 5.83 10.31 4.53
CA GLY A 40 5.27 10.01 5.86
C GLY A 40 4.14 8.97 5.81
N MET A 41 3.25 9.10 4.81
CA MET A 41 2.18 8.12 4.56
C MET A 41 2.74 6.75 4.17
N GLY A 42 3.76 6.72 3.31
CA GLY A 42 4.43 5.48 2.89
C GLY A 42 5.04 4.73 4.07
N MET A 43 5.72 5.44 4.97
CA MET A 43 6.28 4.84 6.20
C MET A 43 5.21 4.30 7.13
N ALA A 44 4.10 5.03 7.34
CA ALA A 44 2.98 4.57 8.14
C ALA A 44 2.34 3.31 7.55
N VAL A 45 2.10 3.30 6.23
CA VAL A 45 1.57 2.13 5.52
C VAL A 45 2.53 0.94 5.61
N THR A 46 3.84 1.15 5.53
CA THR A 46 4.85 0.08 5.66
C THR A 46 4.76 -0.58 7.02
N PHE A 47 4.67 0.20 8.08
CA PHE A 47 4.50 -0.32 9.43
C PHE A 47 3.20 -1.10 9.59
N VAL A 48 2.09 -0.52 9.14
CA VAL A 48 0.77 -1.17 9.21
C VAL A 48 0.73 -2.46 8.41
N MET A 49 1.29 -2.50 7.19
CA MET A 49 1.34 -3.71 6.36
C MET A 49 2.17 -4.82 6.99
N ALA A 50 3.30 -4.49 7.61
CA ALA A 50 4.13 -5.48 8.29
C ALA A 50 3.36 -6.16 9.44
N VAL A 51 2.71 -5.35 10.29
CA VAL A 51 1.93 -5.85 11.42
C VAL A 51 0.66 -6.56 10.94
N ALA A 52 -0.03 -6.01 9.95
CA ALA A 52 -1.23 -6.62 9.37
C ALA A 52 -0.95 -7.99 8.75
N SER A 53 0.17 -8.15 8.04
CA SER A 53 0.58 -9.44 7.45
C SER A 53 0.83 -10.49 8.52
N LEU A 54 1.48 -10.09 9.63
CA LEU A 54 1.72 -10.97 10.77
C LEU A 54 0.41 -11.40 11.44
N VAL A 55 -0.46 -10.43 11.77
CA VAL A 55 -1.72 -10.71 12.45
C VAL A 55 -2.70 -11.49 11.55
N ALA A 56 -2.76 -11.15 10.26
CA ALA A 56 -3.58 -11.88 9.29
C ALA A 56 -3.15 -13.35 9.17
N TYR A 57 -1.85 -13.62 9.16
CA TYR A 57 -1.34 -15.00 9.19
C TYR A 57 -1.77 -15.76 10.45
N LEU A 58 -1.63 -15.13 11.63
CA LEU A 58 -2.05 -15.74 12.90
C LEU A 58 -3.56 -16.02 12.92
N VAL A 59 -4.37 -15.05 12.49
CA VAL A 59 -5.84 -15.21 12.43
C VAL A 59 -6.23 -16.31 11.43
N ASN A 60 -5.59 -16.36 10.28
CA ASN A 60 -5.83 -17.41 9.29
C ASN A 60 -5.51 -18.80 9.88
N THR A 61 -4.34 -18.95 10.49
CA THR A 61 -3.88 -20.26 10.99
C THR A 61 -4.62 -20.74 12.24
N PHE A 62 -4.92 -19.82 13.17
CA PHE A 62 -5.52 -20.21 14.47
C PHE A 62 -7.04 -20.12 14.49
N LEU A 63 -7.63 -19.29 13.63
CA LEU A 63 -9.08 -19.05 13.66
C LEU A 63 -9.80 -19.62 12.44
N LEU A 64 -9.35 -19.28 11.23
CA LEU A 64 -10.08 -19.64 10.01
C LEU A 64 -9.95 -21.11 9.65
N ILE A 65 -8.73 -21.66 9.68
CA ILE A 65 -8.49 -23.07 9.33
C ILE A 65 -9.23 -24.03 10.27
N PRO A 66 -9.12 -23.94 11.61
CA PRO A 66 -9.79 -24.88 12.51
C PRO A 66 -11.32 -24.73 12.56
N LEU A 67 -11.86 -23.57 12.17
CA LEU A 67 -13.32 -23.36 12.13
C LEU A 67 -13.95 -23.66 10.76
N GLU A 68 -13.14 -23.96 9.72
CA GLU A 68 -13.60 -24.20 8.33
C GLU A 68 -14.45 -23.04 7.76
N ILE A 69 -14.14 -21.78 8.16
CA ILE A 69 -14.90 -20.57 7.76
C ILE A 69 -14.10 -19.77 6.73
N GLU A 70 -13.51 -20.44 5.74
CA GLU A 70 -12.68 -19.80 4.73
C GLU A 70 -13.44 -18.78 3.86
N TYR A 71 -14.75 -18.95 3.67
CA TYR A 71 -15.58 -18.01 2.91
C TYR A 71 -15.78 -16.66 3.60
N LEU A 72 -15.57 -16.57 4.93
CA LEU A 72 -15.61 -15.30 5.69
C LEU A 72 -14.23 -14.65 5.86
N GLN A 73 -13.20 -15.18 5.23
CA GLN A 73 -11.81 -14.71 5.32
C GLN A 73 -11.67 -13.20 5.08
N THR A 74 -12.29 -12.69 4.03
CA THR A 74 -12.21 -11.26 3.68
C THR A 74 -12.81 -10.37 4.78
N ILE A 75 -13.96 -10.77 5.34
CA ILE A 75 -14.64 -10.02 6.40
C ILE A 75 -13.81 -10.04 7.69
N ALA A 76 -13.27 -11.21 8.04
CA ALA A 76 -12.40 -11.36 9.20
C ALA A 76 -11.14 -10.47 9.08
N PHE A 77 -10.50 -10.45 7.92
CA PHE A 77 -9.32 -9.62 7.69
C PHE A 77 -9.64 -8.13 7.74
N ILE A 78 -10.75 -7.67 7.15
CA ILE A 78 -11.18 -6.27 7.25
C ILE A 78 -11.36 -5.87 8.71
N LEU A 79 -12.04 -6.69 9.50
CA LEU A 79 -12.29 -6.40 10.92
C LEU A 79 -10.98 -6.33 11.72
N VAL A 80 -10.10 -7.30 11.53
CA VAL A 80 -8.80 -7.37 12.23
C VAL A 80 -7.92 -6.17 11.84
N ILE A 81 -7.84 -5.85 10.56
CA ILE A 81 -7.06 -4.70 10.08
C ILE A 81 -7.63 -3.39 10.62
N ALA A 82 -8.96 -3.24 10.67
CA ALA A 82 -9.61 -2.05 11.22
C ALA A 82 -9.25 -1.86 12.70
N VAL A 83 -9.35 -2.89 13.53
CA VAL A 83 -8.98 -2.84 14.94
C VAL A 83 -7.49 -2.51 15.12
N LEU A 84 -6.62 -3.14 14.33
CA LEU A 84 -5.18 -2.94 14.39
C LEU A 84 -4.82 -1.49 14.05
N VAL A 85 -5.40 -0.93 12.98
CA VAL A 85 -5.12 0.45 12.57
C VAL A 85 -5.66 1.45 13.60
N GLN A 86 -6.79 1.19 14.24
CA GLN A 86 -7.30 2.00 15.37
C GLN A 86 -6.29 2.05 16.52
N ILE A 87 -5.67 0.93 16.86
CA ILE A 87 -4.62 0.88 17.90
C ILE A 87 -3.40 1.69 17.46
N VAL A 88 -2.96 1.55 16.21
CA VAL A 88 -1.84 2.31 15.65
C VAL A 88 -2.13 3.81 15.62
N GLU A 89 -3.35 4.20 15.26
CA GLU A 89 -3.79 5.60 15.29
C GLU A 89 -3.70 6.21 16.70
N MET A 90 -4.20 5.50 17.70
CA MET A 90 -4.09 5.93 19.09
C MET A 90 -2.62 6.03 19.54
N ALA A 91 -1.76 5.12 19.11
CA ALA A 91 -0.34 5.14 19.43
C ALA A 91 0.36 6.35 18.77
N ILE A 92 0.12 6.62 17.49
CA ILE A 92 0.69 7.77 16.76
C ILE A 92 0.24 9.08 17.39
N LYS A 93 -1.04 9.20 17.74
CA LYS A 93 -1.59 10.39 18.42
C LYS A 93 -0.88 10.70 19.74
N LYS A 94 -0.47 9.67 20.47
CA LYS A 94 0.22 9.79 21.75
C LYS A 94 1.72 10.04 21.62
N MET A 95 2.37 9.40 20.61
CA MET A 95 3.83 9.45 20.45
C MET A 95 4.30 10.66 19.62
N SER A 96 3.56 11.06 18.63
CA SER A 96 3.97 12.13 17.71
C SER A 96 2.77 12.98 17.26
N PRO A 97 2.35 13.96 18.10
CA PRO A 97 1.22 14.83 17.77
C PRO A 97 1.44 15.70 16.52
N GLY A 98 2.69 16.02 16.18
CA GLY A 98 3.02 16.76 14.95
C GLY A 98 2.77 15.93 13.68
N LEU A 99 3.15 14.65 13.70
CA LEU A 99 2.86 13.72 12.60
C LEU A 99 1.35 13.43 12.49
N TYR A 100 0.66 13.35 13.64
CA TYR A 100 -0.78 13.20 13.67
C TYR A 100 -1.51 14.39 13.05
N GLN A 101 -1.07 15.63 13.29
CA GLN A 101 -1.66 16.83 12.67
C GLN A 101 -1.39 16.88 11.16
N ALA A 102 -0.22 16.47 10.70
CA ALA A 102 0.12 16.41 9.29
C ALA A 102 -0.67 15.32 8.53
N LEU A 103 -0.91 14.18 9.17
CA LEU A 103 -1.62 13.02 8.60
C LEU A 103 -3.11 12.96 9.01
N GLY A 104 -3.57 13.80 9.95
CA GLY A 104 -4.82 13.65 10.68
C GLY A 104 -6.09 13.41 9.86
N VAL A 105 -6.23 14.08 8.71
CA VAL A 105 -7.37 13.86 7.79
C VAL A 105 -7.19 12.57 6.96
N TYR A 106 -5.95 12.08 6.81
CA TYR A 106 -5.61 10.95 5.96
C TYR A 106 -5.47 9.62 6.72
N LEU A 107 -5.53 9.64 8.06
CA LEU A 107 -5.48 8.43 8.88
C LEU A 107 -6.61 7.44 8.57
N PRO A 108 -7.87 7.86 8.38
CA PRO A 108 -8.92 6.95 7.94
C PRO A 108 -8.62 6.27 6.60
N LEU A 109 -7.84 6.91 5.73
CA LEU A 109 -7.41 6.31 4.45
C LEU A 109 -6.40 5.16 4.62
N ILE A 110 -5.70 5.08 5.76
CA ILE A 110 -4.85 3.94 6.11
C ILE A 110 -5.73 2.74 6.52
N THR A 111 -6.78 3.00 7.30
CA THR A 111 -7.71 1.97 7.79
C THR A 111 -8.45 1.29 6.65
N THR A 112 -8.90 2.07 5.66
CA THR A 112 -9.63 1.58 4.49
C THR A 112 -8.73 1.29 3.30
N ASN A 113 -7.42 1.15 3.50
CA ASN A 113 -6.46 0.93 2.43
C ASN A 113 -6.58 -0.49 1.87
N CYS A 114 -7.13 -0.59 0.67
CA CYS A 114 -7.29 -1.86 -0.04
C CYS A 114 -5.95 -2.55 -0.38
N ALA A 115 -4.82 -1.84 -0.36
CA ALA A 115 -3.51 -2.46 -0.54
C ALA A 115 -3.14 -3.35 0.66
N VAL A 116 -3.45 -2.92 1.88
CA VAL A 116 -3.20 -3.71 3.11
C VAL A 116 -4.00 -5.01 3.07
N LEU A 117 -5.29 -4.92 2.74
CA LEU A 117 -6.16 -6.09 2.59
C LEU A 117 -5.70 -7.00 1.45
N GLY A 118 -5.32 -6.42 0.30
CA GLY A 118 -4.86 -7.16 -0.86
C GLY A 118 -3.60 -7.97 -0.59
N VAL A 119 -2.64 -7.41 0.16
CA VAL A 119 -1.42 -8.13 0.57
C VAL A 119 -1.74 -9.26 1.54
N ALA A 120 -2.61 -9.01 2.53
CA ALA A 120 -3.03 -10.03 3.49
C ALA A 120 -3.69 -11.23 2.78
N GLN A 121 -4.58 -10.96 1.81
CA GLN A 121 -5.26 -11.98 1.03
C GLN A 121 -4.30 -12.73 0.10
N LEU A 122 -3.36 -12.02 -0.55
CA LEU A 122 -2.35 -12.65 -1.39
C LEU A 122 -1.46 -13.61 -0.60
N ASN A 123 -1.03 -13.22 0.60
CA ASN A 123 -0.19 -14.05 1.46
C ASN A 123 -0.85 -15.39 1.79
N VAL A 124 -2.16 -15.42 1.96
CA VAL A 124 -2.92 -16.65 2.21
C VAL A 124 -3.09 -17.46 0.93
N THR A 125 -3.42 -16.81 -0.19
CA THR A 125 -3.60 -17.49 -1.49
C THR A 125 -2.31 -18.15 -1.97
N GLU A 126 -1.15 -17.51 -1.75
CA GLU A 126 0.16 -18.07 -2.10
C GLU A 126 0.70 -19.07 -1.06
N GLY A 127 0.00 -19.25 0.05
CA GLY A 127 0.39 -20.19 1.11
C GLY A 127 1.73 -19.85 1.78
N TYR A 128 2.06 -18.58 1.92
CA TYR A 128 3.34 -18.15 2.52
C TYR A 128 3.41 -18.47 4.01
N ASN A 129 4.59 -18.94 4.44
CA ASN A 129 4.91 -19.08 5.85
C ASN A 129 4.95 -17.70 6.54
N LEU A 130 4.85 -17.66 7.87
CA LEU A 130 4.84 -16.43 8.67
C LEU A 130 5.97 -15.46 8.28
N ILE A 131 7.21 -15.96 8.15
CA ILE A 131 8.38 -15.14 7.78
C ILE A 131 8.22 -14.57 6.37
N LEU A 132 7.81 -15.39 5.40
CA LEU A 132 7.60 -14.97 4.02
C LEU A 132 6.42 -14.01 3.88
N SER A 133 5.36 -14.18 4.67
CA SER A 133 4.21 -13.26 4.72
C SER A 133 4.63 -11.86 5.17
N VAL A 134 5.42 -11.76 6.23
CA VAL A 134 5.93 -10.47 6.74
C VAL A 134 6.88 -9.83 5.74
N VAL A 135 7.80 -10.60 5.17
CA VAL A 135 8.74 -10.13 4.14
C VAL A 135 7.99 -9.61 2.91
N ASN A 136 6.98 -10.34 2.43
CA ASN A 136 6.15 -9.89 1.31
C ASN A 136 5.35 -8.63 1.66
N GLY A 137 4.83 -8.53 2.88
CA GLY A 137 4.14 -7.34 3.38
C GLY A 137 5.04 -6.11 3.37
N VAL A 138 6.25 -6.22 3.90
CA VAL A 138 7.23 -5.12 3.91
C VAL A 138 7.69 -4.77 2.49
N ALA A 139 7.99 -5.77 1.65
CA ALA A 139 8.41 -5.55 0.27
C ALA A 139 7.34 -4.83 -0.56
N SER A 140 6.08 -5.27 -0.44
CA SER A 140 4.94 -4.65 -1.12
C SER A 140 4.69 -3.21 -0.65
N ALA A 141 4.87 -2.95 0.65
CA ALA A 141 4.73 -1.62 1.23
C ALA A 141 5.86 -0.67 0.80
N LEU A 142 7.09 -1.16 0.68
CA LEU A 142 8.20 -0.38 0.12
C LEU A 142 7.96 -0.05 -1.36
N GLY A 143 7.45 -1.00 -2.13
CA GLY A 143 7.01 -0.76 -3.51
C GLY A 143 5.91 0.29 -3.60
N TYR A 144 4.92 0.23 -2.71
CA TYR A 144 3.87 1.23 -2.61
C TYR A 144 4.42 2.62 -2.25
N THR A 145 5.34 2.69 -1.28
CA THR A 145 5.99 3.94 -0.86
C THR A 145 6.78 4.56 -2.01
N LEU A 146 7.53 3.75 -2.74
CA LEU A 146 8.27 4.21 -3.93
C LEU A 146 7.30 4.78 -4.98
N ALA A 147 6.21 4.08 -5.26
CA ALA A 147 5.21 4.51 -6.23
C ALA A 147 4.56 5.85 -5.86
N ILE A 148 4.14 6.02 -4.59
CA ILE A 148 3.51 7.26 -4.13
C ILE A 148 4.49 8.44 -4.12
N CYS A 149 5.76 8.21 -3.78
CA CYS A 149 6.80 9.25 -3.83
C CYS A 149 7.11 9.69 -5.27
N LEU A 150 7.24 8.75 -6.20
CA LEU A 150 7.41 9.07 -7.62
C LEU A 150 6.25 9.88 -8.16
N PHE A 151 5.04 9.47 -7.84
CA PHE A 151 3.83 10.17 -8.28
C PHE A 151 3.70 11.56 -7.65
N ALA A 152 4.06 11.72 -6.37
CA ALA A 152 4.09 13.02 -5.71
C ALA A 152 5.08 13.97 -6.38
N GLY A 153 6.28 13.49 -6.75
CA GLY A 153 7.27 14.28 -7.49
C GLY A 153 6.78 14.74 -8.86
N ILE A 154 6.04 13.89 -9.59
CA ILE A 154 5.42 14.25 -10.87
C ILE A 154 4.33 15.31 -10.65
N ARG A 155 3.47 15.14 -9.65
CA ARG A 155 2.41 16.11 -9.34
C ARG A 155 2.94 17.46 -8.92
N GLU A 156 4.01 17.50 -8.15
CA GLU A 156 4.66 18.74 -7.73
C GLU A 156 5.20 19.52 -8.93
N ARG A 157 5.79 18.82 -9.90
CA ARG A 157 6.23 19.43 -11.17
C ARG A 157 5.06 19.88 -12.06
N LEU A 158 3.98 19.11 -12.10
CA LEU A 158 2.77 19.49 -12.85
C LEU A 158 2.08 20.72 -12.27
N ALA A 159 2.11 20.91 -10.95
CA ALA A 159 1.55 22.08 -10.28
C ALA A 159 2.28 23.39 -10.64
N LEU A 160 3.52 23.32 -11.11
CA LEU A 160 4.30 24.48 -11.58
C LEU A 160 3.96 24.90 -13.01
N ASN A 161 3.27 24.05 -13.78
CA ASN A 161 2.87 24.33 -15.15
C ASN A 161 1.46 24.98 -15.19
N ASN A 162 1.25 25.90 -16.15
CA ASN A 162 -0.07 26.49 -16.41
C ASN A 162 -1.03 25.43 -16.98
N MET A 163 -1.70 24.70 -16.10
CA MET A 163 -2.72 23.75 -16.51
C MET A 163 -4.09 24.44 -16.70
N PRO A 164 -4.92 23.96 -17.64
CA PRO A 164 -6.31 24.40 -17.76
C PRO A 164 -7.07 24.09 -16.45
N LYS A 165 -7.94 25.00 -16.03
CA LYS A 165 -8.69 24.88 -14.74
C LYS A 165 -9.46 23.57 -14.58
N TRP A 166 -9.88 22.93 -15.66
CA TRP A 166 -10.59 21.64 -15.62
C TRP A 166 -9.67 20.44 -15.37
N MET A 167 -8.35 20.59 -15.54
CA MET A 167 -7.33 19.59 -15.22
C MET A 167 -6.68 19.82 -13.86
N GLU A 168 -7.00 20.89 -13.16
CA GLU A 168 -6.45 21.15 -11.84
C GLU A 168 -6.98 20.15 -10.79
N GLY A 169 -6.13 19.74 -9.87
CA GLY A 169 -6.51 18.94 -8.71
C GLY A 169 -6.62 17.43 -8.99
N PHE A 170 -7.77 16.86 -8.66
CA PHE A 170 -7.99 15.41 -8.69
C PHE A 170 -8.04 14.85 -10.13
N THR A 171 -8.64 15.56 -11.05
CA THR A 171 -8.79 15.16 -12.46
C THR A 171 -7.42 15.03 -13.14
N GLY A 172 -6.54 16.01 -12.96
CA GLY A 172 -5.18 15.95 -13.50
C GLY A 172 -4.35 14.82 -12.86
N ALA A 173 -4.55 14.56 -11.57
CA ALA A 173 -3.91 13.44 -10.89
C ALA A 173 -4.34 12.09 -11.47
N MET A 174 -5.61 11.88 -11.76
CA MET A 174 -6.10 10.64 -12.36
C MET A 174 -5.57 10.45 -13.79
N ILE A 175 -5.59 11.50 -14.60
CA ILE A 175 -5.07 11.44 -15.98
C ILE A 175 -3.57 11.13 -15.98
N THR A 176 -2.79 11.69 -15.08
CA THR A 176 -1.35 11.43 -14.99
C THR A 176 -1.01 10.05 -14.41
N ALA A 177 -1.87 9.51 -13.52
CA ALA A 177 -1.67 8.18 -12.96
C ALA A 177 -1.71 7.07 -14.03
N GLY A 178 -2.55 7.21 -15.06
CA GLY A 178 -2.66 6.25 -16.17
C GLY A 178 -1.34 6.05 -16.93
N PRO A 179 -0.76 7.09 -17.54
CA PRO A 179 0.53 6.99 -18.24
C PRO A 179 1.68 6.53 -17.35
N VAL A 180 1.74 6.96 -16.07
CA VAL A 180 2.78 6.53 -15.12
C VAL A 180 2.68 5.03 -14.86
N SER A 181 1.48 4.54 -14.63
CA SER A 181 1.25 3.10 -14.46
C SER A 181 1.59 2.31 -15.73
N TYR A 182 1.18 2.80 -16.90
CA TYR A 182 1.47 2.16 -18.18
C TYR A 182 2.97 2.08 -18.48
N THR A 183 3.73 3.16 -18.27
CA THR A 183 5.18 3.18 -18.48
C THR A 183 5.91 2.24 -17.54
N HIS A 184 5.48 2.16 -16.28
CA HIS A 184 6.04 1.26 -15.29
C HIS A 184 5.78 -0.22 -15.65
N LEU A 185 4.55 -0.57 -16.03
CA LEU A 185 4.20 -1.93 -16.46
C LEU A 185 4.96 -2.34 -17.71
N ARG A 186 5.03 -1.49 -18.72
CA ARG A 186 5.71 -1.80 -19.98
C ARG A 186 7.21 -1.98 -19.82
N ALA A 187 7.85 -1.22 -18.92
CA ALA A 187 9.25 -1.41 -18.59
C ALA A 187 9.54 -2.82 -18.03
N HIS A 188 8.59 -3.40 -17.29
CA HIS A 188 8.72 -4.74 -16.73
C HIS A 188 8.39 -5.85 -17.73
N GLU A 189 7.44 -5.65 -18.64
CA GLU A 189 7.18 -6.62 -19.70
C GLU A 189 8.39 -6.79 -20.63
N THR A 190 9.07 -5.70 -20.94
CA THR A 190 10.28 -5.75 -21.78
C THR A 190 11.43 -6.52 -21.10
N LEU A 191 11.54 -6.42 -19.76
CA LEU A 191 12.54 -7.18 -18.99
C LEU A 191 12.18 -8.66 -18.85
N ARG A 192 10.91 -9.04 -19.01
CA ARG A 192 10.46 -10.44 -18.93
C ARG A 192 10.66 -11.21 -20.25
N HIS A 193 10.83 -10.50 -21.35
CA HIS A 193 11.06 -11.08 -22.69
C HIS A 193 12.55 -11.08 -23.13
N LEU A 194 13.46 -10.54 -22.30
CA LEU A 194 14.91 -10.67 -22.42
C LEU A 194 15.46 -11.78 -21.52
#